data_d4171aff7c35ea64fffbb030fa73ecca
#
_entry.id   d4171aff7c35ea64fffbb030fa73ecca
#
_cell.length_a   1.000
_cell.length_b   1.000
_cell.length_c   1.000
_cell.angle_alpha   90.00
_cell.angle_beta   90.00
_cell.angle_gamma   90.00
#
_symmetry.space_group_name_H-M   'P 1'
#
loop_
_entity.id
_entity.type
_entity.pdbx_description
1 polymer ?
#
loop_
_entity_poly.entity_id
_entity_poly.type
_entity_poly.pdbx_seq_one_letter_code
_entity_poly.pdbx_strand_id
1 'polypeptide(L)'
;MSMLQYKVNFKDLNWEEPFEGVKCKIFKHGDTQLRLVLYSKEMPLHWCEKGHYGYILDGKFEIEYQNETIIYQTGDGVFIPHGKEHKHRAKVLSGFVKVIFVENA
;
A
#
# COMPACT_ATOMS: atom_id res chain seq x y z
N MET A 1 -9.01 21.81 -19.39
CA MET A 1 -7.85 21.92 -18.50
C MET A 1 -8.22 21.36 -17.12
N SER A 2 -7.48 20.39 -16.66
CA SER A 2 -7.73 19.86 -15.32
C SER A 2 -6.92 20.65 -14.30
N MET A 3 -7.53 20.97 -13.19
CA MET A 3 -6.87 21.64 -12.08
C MET A 3 -6.45 20.61 -11.06
N LEU A 4 -5.25 20.79 -10.50
CA LEU A 4 -4.80 19.96 -9.41
C LEU A 4 -5.66 20.23 -8.17
N GLN A 5 -6.14 19.19 -7.55
CA GLN A 5 -6.81 19.26 -6.26
C GLN A 5 -5.78 19.00 -5.17
N TYR A 6 -5.55 19.98 -4.32
CA TYR A 6 -4.61 19.81 -3.20
C TYR A 6 -5.20 18.95 -2.09
N LYS A 7 -6.53 18.95 -1.96
CA LYS A 7 -7.21 18.11 -0.97
C LYS A 7 -7.81 16.91 -1.66
N VAL A 8 -7.48 15.73 -1.17
CA VAL A 8 -8.05 14.47 -1.67
C VAL A 8 -9.10 14.00 -0.67
N ASN A 9 -10.35 13.98 -1.11
CA ASN A 9 -11.44 13.45 -0.30
C ASN A 9 -11.69 11.99 -0.70
N PHE A 10 -11.10 11.07 0.06
CA PHE A 10 -11.20 9.65 -0.25
C PHE A 10 -12.63 9.12 -0.20
N LYS A 11 -13.53 9.79 0.50
CA LYS A 11 -14.96 9.39 0.53
C LYS A 11 -15.60 9.47 -0.85
N ASP A 12 -15.11 10.38 -1.71
CA ASP A 12 -15.63 10.57 -3.06
C ASP A 12 -15.02 9.62 -4.08
N LEU A 13 -14.02 8.85 -3.69
CA LEU A 13 -13.37 7.87 -4.55
C LEU A 13 -13.98 6.49 -4.35
N ASN A 14 -14.07 5.73 -5.43
CA ASN A 14 -14.59 4.37 -5.37
C ASN A 14 -13.50 3.39 -4.97
N TRP A 15 -13.88 2.35 -4.22
CA TRP A 15 -13.00 1.21 -3.98
C TRP A 15 -12.84 0.42 -5.27
N GLU A 16 -11.60 0.05 -5.56
CA GLU A 16 -11.26 -0.89 -6.63
C GLU A 16 -10.68 -2.13 -5.99
N GLU A 17 -10.83 -3.27 -6.65
CA GLU A 17 -10.26 -4.54 -6.16
C GLU A 17 -9.37 -5.12 -7.25
N PRO A 18 -8.13 -4.63 -7.39
CA PRO A 18 -7.22 -5.09 -8.46
C PRO A 18 -6.80 -6.55 -8.30
N PHE A 19 -6.77 -7.06 -7.07
CA PHE A 19 -6.39 -8.44 -6.75
C PHE A 19 -7.26 -8.96 -5.63
N GLU A 20 -7.33 -10.29 -5.51
CA GLU A 20 -7.99 -10.91 -4.37
C GLU A 20 -7.37 -10.41 -3.07
N GLY A 21 -8.20 -9.95 -2.16
CA GLY A 21 -7.77 -9.50 -0.84
C GLY A 21 -7.14 -8.11 -0.81
N VAL A 22 -7.16 -7.38 -1.93
CA VAL A 22 -6.62 -6.02 -2.01
C VAL A 22 -7.67 -5.07 -2.54
N LYS A 23 -8.10 -4.13 -1.71
CA LYS A 23 -8.99 -3.04 -2.14
C LYS A 23 -8.24 -1.73 -2.01
N CYS A 24 -8.47 -0.81 -2.94
CA CYS A 24 -7.80 0.47 -2.87
C CYS A 24 -8.62 1.60 -3.47
N LYS A 25 -8.28 2.82 -3.03
CA LYS A 25 -8.75 4.07 -3.62
C LYS A 25 -7.51 4.83 -4.05
N ILE A 26 -7.51 5.32 -5.27
CA ILE A 26 -6.33 5.94 -5.88
C ILE A 26 -6.65 7.36 -6.33
N PHE A 27 -5.79 8.31 -5.94
CA PHE A 27 -5.75 9.64 -6.51
C PHE A 27 -4.39 9.84 -7.18
N LYS A 28 -4.41 10.20 -8.44
CA LYS A 28 -3.21 10.25 -9.27
C LYS A 28 -3.08 11.61 -9.92
N HIS A 29 -1.85 12.15 -9.92
CA HIS A 29 -1.53 13.36 -10.67
C HIS A 29 -0.09 13.22 -11.17
N GLY A 30 0.10 13.31 -12.50
CA GLY A 30 1.40 13.11 -13.11
C GLY A 30 1.95 11.73 -12.81
N ASP A 31 3.16 11.67 -12.29
CA ASP A 31 3.87 10.43 -11.99
C ASP A 31 3.65 9.96 -10.56
N THR A 32 2.81 10.64 -9.79
CA THR A 32 2.65 10.37 -8.36
C THR A 32 1.22 10.00 -8.05
N GLN A 33 1.04 9.06 -7.15
CA GLN A 33 -0.28 8.71 -6.65
C GLN A 33 -0.30 8.54 -5.14
N LEU A 34 -1.47 8.88 -4.56
CA LEU A 34 -1.84 8.49 -3.22
C LEU A 34 -2.74 7.27 -3.34
N ARG A 35 -2.44 6.24 -2.59
CA ARG A 35 -3.23 5.02 -2.61
C ARG A 35 -3.60 4.60 -1.20
N LEU A 36 -4.89 4.63 -0.89
CA LEU A 36 -5.43 4.11 0.36
C LEU A 36 -5.74 2.64 0.12
N VAL A 37 -5.10 1.76 0.87
CA VAL A 37 -5.16 0.32 0.63
C VAL A 37 -5.74 -0.39 1.83
N LEU A 38 -6.61 -1.36 1.55
CA LEU A 38 -7.15 -2.28 2.54
C LEU A 38 -6.77 -3.70 2.12
N TYR A 39 -5.88 -4.31 2.89
CA TYR A 39 -5.46 -5.70 2.69
C TYR A 39 -6.25 -6.62 3.60
N SER A 40 -6.67 -7.78 3.09
CA SER A 40 -7.30 -8.81 3.90
C SER A 40 -6.47 -10.09 3.88
N LYS A 41 -6.86 -11.07 4.71
CA LYS A 41 -6.15 -12.35 4.79
C LYS A 41 -6.25 -13.19 3.53
N GLU A 42 -7.21 -12.87 2.65
CA GLU A 42 -7.37 -13.56 1.37
C GLU A 42 -6.29 -13.18 0.35
N MET A 43 -5.52 -12.12 0.60
CA MET A 43 -4.47 -11.73 -0.32
C MET A 43 -3.39 -12.81 -0.39
N PRO A 44 -3.14 -13.40 -1.59
CA PRO A 44 -2.08 -14.39 -1.72
C PRO A 44 -0.71 -13.73 -1.63
N LEU A 45 0.27 -14.50 -1.18
CA LEU A 45 1.66 -14.03 -1.16
C LEU A 45 2.16 -13.88 -2.58
N HIS A 46 2.74 -12.72 -2.90
CA HIS A 46 3.38 -12.48 -4.17
C HIS A 46 4.53 -11.49 -4.02
N TRP A 47 5.58 -11.72 -4.76
CA TRP A 47 6.73 -10.83 -4.74
C TRP A 47 6.46 -9.59 -5.57
N CYS A 48 6.82 -8.43 -5.04
CA CYS A 48 6.65 -7.14 -5.69
C CYS A 48 7.97 -6.37 -5.66
N GLU A 49 8.29 -5.71 -6.76
CA GLU A 49 9.50 -4.87 -6.88
C GLU A 49 9.16 -3.39 -6.84
N LYS A 50 7.89 -3.04 -6.76
CA LYS A 50 7.44 -1.65 -6.75
C LYS A 50 7.62 -1.03 -5.37
N GLY A 51 8.23 0.16 -5.33
CA GLY A 51 8.44 0.87 -4.09
C GLY A 51 7.17 1.50 -3.53
N HIS A 52 7.14 1.63 -2.20
CA HIS A 52 6.03 2.23 -1.48
C HIS A 52 6.57 3.04 -0.30
N TYR A 53 6.01 4.23 -0.10
CA TYR A 53 6.29 5.03 1.09
C TYR A 53 4.98 5.34 1.77
N GLY A 54 4.84 5.02 3.04
CA GLY A 54 3.56 5.20 3.66
C GLY A 54 3.51 4.99 5.16
N TYR A 55 2.28 4.84 5.65
CA TYR A 55 1.99 4.81 7.06
C TYR A 55 0.85 3.84 7.33
N ILE A 56 1.02 2.98 8.33
CA ILE A 56 0.01 2.00 8.70
C ILE A 56 -1.07 2.69 9.54
N LEU A 57 -2.26 2.77 8.99
CA LEU A 57 -3.41 3.41 9.67
C LEU A 57 -4.06 2.47 10.67
N ASP A 58 -4.14 1.18 10.35
CA ASP A 58 -4.77 0.20 11.22
C ASP A 58 -4.33 -1.21 10.82
N GLY A 59 -4.07 -2.05 11.80
CA GLY A 59 -3.77 -3.45 11.57
C GLY A 59 -2.31 -3.83 11.74
N LYS A 60 -2.01 -5.07 11.36
CA LYS A 60 -0.68 -5.65 11.54
C LYS A 60 -0.39 -6.60 10.40
N PHE A 61 0.79 -6.48 9.80
CA PHE A 61 1.25 -7.40 8.77
C PHE A 61 2.76 -7.54 8.82
N GLU A 62 3.27 -8.62 8.24
CA GLU A 62 4.70 -8.79 8.07
C GLU A 62 5.05 -8.61 6.59
N ILE A 63 6.19 -8.00 6.34
CA ILE A 63 6.75 -7.90 4.99
C ILE A 63 8.07 -8.64 4.98
N GLU A 64 8.15 -9.61 4.08
CA GLU A 64 9.36 -10.39 3.85
C GLU A 64 10.17 -9.75 2.74
N TYR A 65 11.44 -9.48 3.05
CA TYR A 65 12.44 -9.00 2.09
C TYR A 65 13.39 -10.14 1.76
N GLN A 66 14.42 -9.90 0.96
CA GLN A 66 15.37 -10.95 0.60
C GLN A 66 16.11 -11.52 1.80
N ASN A 67 16.48 -10.67 2.76
CA ASN A 67 17.34 -11.06 3.88
C ASN A 67 16.70 -10.90 5.25
N GLU A 68 15.45 -10.45 5.32
CA GLU A 68 14.79 -10.22 6.60
C GLU A 68 13.29 -10.16 6.46
N THR A 69 12.60 -10.35 7.56
CA THR A 69 11.15 -10.18 7.66
C THR A 69 10.89 -9.18 8.76
N ILE A 70 10.09 -8.16 8.46
CA ILE A 70 9.77 -7.08 9.39
C ILE A 70 8.27 -7.07 9.66
N ILE A 71 7.88 -6.92 10.91
CA ILE A 71 6.48 -6.77 11.30
C ILE A 71 6.17 -5.28 11.42
N TYR A 72 5.07 -4.88 10.77
CA TYR A 72 4.55 -3.52 10.81
C TYR A 72 3.18 -3.53 11.47
N GLN A 73 2.91 -2.50 12.26
CA GLN A 73 1.60 -2.34 12.91
C GLN A 73 1.18 -0.89 12.91
N THR A 74 -0.04 -0.62 13.35
CA THR A 74 -0.59 0.73 13.43
C THR A 74 0.44 1.71 14.00
N GLY A 75 0.69 2.79 13.27
CA GLY A 75 1.64 3.83 13.67
C GLY A 75 3.02 3.69 13.06
N ASP A 76 3.33 2.58 12.40
CA ASP A 76 4.63 2.40 11.77
C ASP A 76 4.67 2.98 10.35
N GLY A 77 5.85 3.47 9.96
CA GLY A 77 6.11 3.90 8.60
C GLY A 77 6.61 2.76 7.74
N VAL A 78 6.33 2.84 6.43
CA VAL A 78 6.85 1.92 5.43
C VAL A 78 7.71 2.74 4.48
N PHE A 79 8.94 2.31 4.26
CA PHE A 79 9.85 2.99 3.35
C PHE A 79 10.55 1.92 2.51
N ILE A 80 10.01 1.66 1.32
CA ILE A 80 10.52 0.63 0.42
C ILE A 80 10.87 1.28 -0.91
N PRO A 81 12.16 1.42 -1.24
CA PRO A 81 12.56 1.94 -2.55
C PRO A 81 12.16 0.96 -3.66
N HIS A 82 12.03 1.49 -4.87
CA HIS A 82 11.76 0.69 -6.06
C HIS A 82 13.04 -0.09 -6.45
N GLY A 83 12.86 -1.32 -6.93
CA GLY A 83 13.98 -2.10 -7.46
C GLY A 83 13.96 -3.56 -7.02
N LYS A 84 14.71 -4.38 -7.74
CA LYS A 84 14.81 -5.82 -7.47
C LYS A 84 15.43 -6.12 -6.12
N GLU A 85 16.41 -5.30 -5.71
CA GLU A 85 17.10 -5.47 -4.44
C GLU A 85 16.19 -5.21 -3.25
N HIS A 86 15.03 -4.58 -3.48
CA HIS A 86 14.03 -4.27 -2.45
C HIS A 86 12.75 -5.08 -2.62
N LYS A 87 12.79 -6.15 -3.42
CA LYS A 87 11.58 -6.96 -3.63
C LYS A 87 11.06 -7.47 -2.30
N HIS A 88 9.76 -7.55 -2.19
CA HIS A 88 9.09 -7.87 -0.95
C HIS A 88 7.75 -8.54 -1.18
N ARG A 89 7.24 -9.21 -0.15
CA ARG A 89 5.88 -9.75 -0.13
C ARG A 89 5.29 -9.62 1.26
N ALA A 90 4.00 -9.36 1.32
CA ALA A 90 3.31 -9.07 2.58
C ALA A 90 2.34 -10.17 2.96
N LYS A 91 2.22 -10.41 4.26
CA LYS A 91 1.26 -11.34 4.84
C LYS A 91 0.48 -10.64 5.95
N VAL A 92 -0.82 -10.60 5.84
CA VAL A 92 -1.70 -9.98 6.83
C VAL A 92 -1.77 -10.84 8.08
N LEU A 93 -1.52 -10.25 9.24
CA LEU A 93 -1.54 -10.96 10.54
C LEU A 93 -2.78 -10.64 11.36
N SER A 94 -3.40 -9.48 11.14
CA SER A 94 -4.67 -9.09 11.78
C SER A 94 -5.85 -9.45 10.86
N GLY A 95 -7.05 -9.01 11.21
CA GLY A 95 -8.22 -9.22 10.35
C GLY A 95 -8.06 -8.52 9.01
N PHE A 96 -7.51 -7.32 9.03
CA PHE A 96 -7.20 -6.52 7.84
C PHE A 96 -6.05 -5.56 8.18
N VAL A 97 -5.49 -4.93 7.14
CA VAL A 97 -4.49 -3.86 7.30
C VAL A 97 -4.88 -2.70 6.41
N LYS A 98 -4.92 -1.51 6.98
CA LYS A 98 -5.23 -0.28 6.26
C LYS A 98 -3.99 0.59 6.21
N VAL A 99 -3.57 0.96 5.01
CA VAL A 99 -2.32 1.68 4.77
C VAL A 99 -2.56 2.82 3.80
N ILE A 100 -1.88 3.94 4.02
CA ILE A 100 -1.80 4.99 3.00
C ILE A 100 -0.40 4.99 2.40
N PHE A 101 -0.33 4.92 1.07
CA PHE A 101 0.93 4.92 0.33
C PHE A 101 1.05 6.11 -0.60
N VAL A 102 2.28 6.59 -0.75
CA VAL A 102 2.70 7.46 -1.85
C VAL A 102 3.60 6.61 -2.73
N GLU A 103 3.30 6.57 -4.02
CA GLU A 103 4.05 5.72 -4.95
C GLU A 103 4.04 6.33 -6.35
N ASN A 104 4.88 5.78 -7.23
CA ASN A 104 4.83 6.12 -8.64
C ASN A 104 3.55 5.57 -9.25
N ALA A 105 2.93 6.40 -10.05
CA ALA A 105 1.70 6.02 -10.74
C ALA A 105 1.98 5.06 -11.90
#